data_dbc3335da693c4d2181a17472825bdad
#
_entry.id   dbc3335da693c4d2181a17472825bdad
#
_cell.length_a   1.000
_cell.length_b   1.000
_cell.length_c   1.000
_cell.angle_alpha   90.00
_cell.angle_beta   90.00
_cell.angle_gamma   90.00
#
_symmetry.space_group_name_H-M   'P 1'
#
loop_
_entity.id
_entity.type
_entity.pdbx_description
1 polymer ?
#
loop_
_entity_poly.entity_id
_entity_poly.type
_entity_poly.pdbx_seq_one_letter_code
_entity_poly.pdbx_strand_id
1 'polypeptide(L)'
;MRGTTDLSQARIGQISMNVHDLERAVAFYQEKLNLKHLFTVPKMGFFDCGGIRLMLAVPERPEFDHPSSVLYFSVDDIQAVFTSLSERGVHFEGPPHLIAKMDTYDLWMAFFRDSENNLLSLMSNVAR
;
A
#
# COMPACT_ATOMS: atom_id res chain seq x y z
N MET A 1 19.89 23.48 -16.25
CA MET A 1 19.62 23.60 -14.82
C MET A 1 20.22 22.42 -14.07
N ARG A 2 20.77 22.66 -12.92
CA ARG A 2 21.34 21.61 -12.11
C ARG A 2 20.44 21.28 -10.92
N GLY A 3 20.40 20.03 -10.57
CA GLY A 3 19.76 19.61 -9.34
C GLY A 3 20.63 19.90 -8.12
N THR A 4 20.08 19.62 -6.98
CA THR A 4 20.83 19.70 -5.72
C THR A 4 21.75 18.48 -5.60
N THR A 5 22.68 18.54 -4.65
CA THR A 5 23.60 17.44 -4.40
C THR A 5 23.19 16.61 -3.19
N ASP A 6 21.96 16.79 -2.71
CA ASP A 6 21.39 16.03 -1.60
C ASP A 6 19.95 15.64 -1.94
N LEU A 7 19.20 15.17 -0.97
CA LEU A 7 17.83 14.69 -1.19
C LEU A 7 16.76 15.76 -0.97
N SER A 8 17.15 17.04 -0.83
CA SER A 8 16.17 18.09 -0.52
C SER A 8 15.12 18.29 -1.61
N GLN A 9 15.40 17.89 -2.85
CA GLN A 9 14.45 17.98 -3.97
C GLN A 9 14.06 16.62 -4.52
N ALA A 10 14.41 15.57 -3.80
CA ALA A 10 14.05 14.23 -4.20
C ALA A 10 12.59 13.94 -3.87
N ARG A 11 12.04 12.95 -4.56
CA ARG A 11 10.72 12.41 -4.27
C ARG A 11 10.85 10.91 -4.15
N ILE A 12 9.93 10.31 -3.41
CA ILE A 12 9.89 8.85 -3.38
C ILE A 12 9.38 8.38 -4.73
N GLY A 13 10.23 7.67 -5.48
CA GLY A 13 9.89 7.17 -6.80
C GLY A 13 9.38 5.75 -6.80
N GLN A 14 9.80 4.96 -5.80
CA GLN A 14 9.47 3.55 -5.76
C GLN A 14 9.50 3.05 -4.33
N ILE A 15 8.57 2.15 -4.02
CA ILE A 15 8.53 1.45 -2.74
C ILE A 15 8.53 -0.04 -3.05
N SER A 16 9.35 -0.80 -2.33
CA SER A 16 9.43 -2.25 -2.50
C SER A 16 8.80 -2.97 -1.32
N MET A 17 7.98 -3.98 -1.62
CA MET A 17 7.43 -4.86 -0.61
C MET A 17 7.85 -6.29 -0.89
N ASN A 18 8.23 -7.02 0.15
CA ASN A 18 8.61 -8.41 0.02
C ASN A 18 7.37 -9.29 -0.10
N VAL A 19 7.41 -10.21 -1.06
CA VAL A 19 6.36 -11.22 -1.23
C VAL A 19 7.04 -12.56 -1.47
N HIS A 20 6.35 -13.66 -1.17
CA HIS A 20 6.92 -14.99 -1.37
C HIS A 20 6.31 -15.71 -2.57
N ASP A 21 5.05 -15.42 -2.88
CA ASP A 21 4.37 -15.96 -4.06
C ASP A 21 4.00 -14.78 -4.94
N LEU A 22 4.82 -14.50 -5.94
CA LEU A 22 4.64 -13.31 -6.76
C LEU A 22 3.32 -13.33 -7.52
N GLU A 23 2.96 -14.48 -8.09
CA GLU A 23 1.74 -14.59 -8.88
C GLU A 23 0.51 -14.31 -8.02
N ARG A 24 0.48 -14.89 -6.82
CA ARG A 24 -0.63 -14.64 -5.88
C ARG A 24 -0.65 -13.18 -5.43
N ALA A 25 0.52 -12.60 -5.16
CA ALA A 25 0.60 -11.20 -4.73
C ALA A 25 0.14 -10.26 -5.85
N VAL A 26 0.59 -10.48 -7.08
CA VAL A 26 0.16 -9.65 -8.21
C VAL A 26 -1.36 -9.72 -8.38
N ALA A 27 -1.93 -10.92 -8.28
CA ALA A 27 -3.38 -11.09 -8.39
C ALA A 27 -4.11 -10.32 -7.28
N PHE A 28 -3.60 -10.37 -6.06
CA PHE A 28 -4.22 -9.65 -4.95
C PHE A 28 -4.25 -8.14 -5.18
N TYR A 29 -3.09 -7.56 -5.52
CA TYR A 29 -3.01 -6.11 -5.70
C TYR A 29 -3.78 -5.64 -6.92
N GLN A 30 -3.81 -6.43 -7.98
CA GLN A 30 -4.54 -6.08 -9.19
C GLN A 30 -6.04 -6.28 -9.06
N GLU A 31 -6.47 -7.43 -8.54
CA GLU A 31 -7.89 -7.80 -8.55
C GLU A 31 -8.64 -7.37 -7.31
N LYS A 32 -8.03 -7.47 -6.14
CA LYS A 32 -8.70 -7.10 -4.89
C LYS A 32 -8.52 -5.64 -4.53
N LEU A 33 -7.31 -5.10 -4.67
CA LEU A 33 -7.07 -3.68 -4.39
C LEU A 33 -7.32 -2.79 -5.61
N ASN A 34 -7.39 -3.37 -6.79
CA ASN A 34 -7.63 -2.66 -8.05
C ASN A 34 -6.57 -1.59 -8.34
N LEU A 35 -5.32 -1.86 -7.96
CA LEU A 35 -4.22 -1.01 -8.33
C LEU A 35 -3.84 -1.25 -9.79
N LYS A 36 -3.33 -0.21 -10.44
CA LYS A 36 -2.95 -0.31 -11.85
C LYS A 36 -1.67 -1.11 -12.01
N HIS A 37 -1.80 -2.30 -12.60
CA HIS A 37 -0.66 -3.15 -12.90
C HIS A 37 0.10 -2.57 -14.08
N LEU A 38 1.42 -2.42 -13.95
CA LEU A 38 2.28 -1.92 -15.02
C LEU A 38 2.87 -3.06 -15.82
N PHE A 39 3.63 -3.94 -15.15
CA PHE A 39 4.22 -5.11 -15.80
C PHE A 39 4.77 -6.04 -14.72
N THR A 40 5.07 -7.28 -15.13
CA THR A 40 5.67 -8.29 -14.26
C THR A 40 6.84 -8.90 -15.01
N VAL A 41 7.97 -9.02 -14.33
CA VAL A 41 9.16 -9.73 -14.83
C VAL A 41 9.46 -10.84 -13.83
N PRO A 42 10.43 -11.73 -14.09
CA PRO A 42 10.74 -12.78 -13.12
C PRO A 42 11.07 -12.17 -11.76
N LYS A 43 10.36 -12.61 -10.72
CA LYS A 43 10.53 -12.24 -9.31
C LYS A 43 10.14 -10.83 -8.94
N MET A 44 9.57 -10.03 -9.86
CA MET A 44 9.14 -8.66 -9.55
C MET A 44 7.87 -8.30 -10.30
N GLY A 45 6.92 -7.71 -9.60
CA GLY A 45 5.71 -7.15 -10.20
C GLY A 45 5.62 -5.67 -9.87
N PHE A 46 5.14 -4.86 -10.81
CA PHE A 46 5.13 -3.41 -10.66
C PHE A 46 3.73 -2.84 -10.84
N PHE A 47 3.40 -1.89 -9.97
CA PHE A 47 2.11 -1.20 -9.98
C PHE A 47 2.33 0.30 -9.89
N ASP A 48 1.38 1.06 -10.42
CA ASP A 48 1.34 2.50 -10.21
C ASP A 48 0.36 2.79 -9.09
N CYS A 49 0.82 3.55 -8.10
CA CYS A 49 -0.02 3.97 -6.98
C CYS A 49 0.15 5.47 -6.79
N GLY A 50 -0.76 6.24 -7.38
CA GLY A 50 -0.73 7.69 -7.26
C GLY A 50 0.55 8.34 -7.76
N GLY A 51 1.19 7.76 -8.77
CA GLY A 51 2.44 8.28 -9.32
C GLY A 51 3.69 7.68 -8.68
N ILE A 52 3.54 6.91 -7.62
CA ILE A 52 4.65 6.18 -6.99
C ILE A 52 4.60 4.74 -7.50
N ARG A 53 5.75 4.22 -7.92
CA ARG A 53 5.82 2.84 -8.37
C ARG A 53 5.90 1.92 -7.15
N LEU A 54 4.98 0.97 -7.07
CA LEU A 54 5.01 -0.06 -6.05
C LEU A 54 5.57 -1.34 -6.67
N MET A 55 6.65 -1.87 -6.11
CA MET A 55 7.26 -3.09 -6.58
C MET A 55 7.02 -4.21 -5.57
N LEU A 56 6.48 -5.34 -6.05
CA LEU A 56 6.39 -6.55 -5.25
C LEU A 56 7.56 -7.42 -5.67
N ALA A 57 8.42 -7.80 -4.72
CA ALA A 57 9.65 -8.50 -5.04
C ALA A 57 9.84 -9.73 -4.17
N VAL A 58 10.24 -10.83 -4.81
CA VAL A 58 10.63 -12.03 -4.07
C VAL A 58 12.08 -11.82 -3.60
N PRO A 59 12.34 -11.94 -2.29
CA PRO A 59 13.68 -11.72 -1.77
C PRO A 59 14.68 -12.68 -2.40
N GLU A 60 15.82 -12.17 -2.84
CA GLU A 60 16.87 -12.98 -3.45
C GLU A 60 17.69 -13.73 -2.41
N ARG A 61 17.72 -13.22 -1.17
CA ARG A 61 18.51 -13.79 -0.08
C ARG A 61 17.70 -13.74 1.20
N PRO A 62 17.92 -14.69 2.13
CA PRO A 62 17.21 -14.68 3.41
C PRO A 62 17.37 -13.37 4.19
N GLU A 63 18.51 -12.71 4.08
CA GLU A 63 18.77 -11.45 4.80
C GLU A 63 17.91 -10.30 4.30
N PHE A 64 17.37 -10.40 3.07
CA PHE A 64 16.47 -9.40 2.52
C PHE A 64 15.00 -9.74 2.79
N ASP A 65 14.73 -10.91 3.35
CA ASP A 65 13.38 -11.36 3.65
C ASP A 65 12.98 -10.91 5.05
N HIS A 66 12.54 -9.67 5.14
CA HIS A 66 12.12 -9.06 6.40
C HIS A 66 10.79 -8.35 6.18
N PRO A 67 10.07 -8.05 7.27
CA PRO A 67 8.81 -7.32 7.14
C PRO A 67 9.01 -6.00 6.41
N SER A 68 8.07 -5.69 5.54
CA SER A 68 8.07 -4.44 4.78
C SER A 68 7.48 -3.32 5.62
N SER A 69 7.73 -2.08 5.19
CA SER A 69 7.09 -0.93 5.81
C SER A 69 5.57 -1.00 5.60
N VAL A 70 4.82 -0.44 6.54
CA VAL A 70 3.37 -0.36 6.41
C VAL A 70 3.03 0.77 5.47
N LEU A 71 2.27 0.46 4.41
CA LEU A 71 1.80 1.47 3.48
C LEU A 71 0.41 1.92 3.89
N TYR A 72 0.19 3.23 3.87
CA TYR A 72 -1.09 3.85 4.20
C TYR A 72 -1.67 4.42 2.93
N PHE A 73 -2.79 3.85 2.47
CA PHE A 73 -3.47 4.32 1.26
C PHE A 73 -4.49 5.37 1.67
N SER A 74 -4.29 6.60 1.19
CA SER A 74 -5.19 7.70 1.48
C SER A 74 -6.42 7.61 0.58
N VAL A 75 -7.60 7.56 1.18
CA VAL A 75 -8.87 7.48 0.47
C VAL A 75 -9.82 8.54 0.99
N ASP A 76 -10.78 8.94 0.15
CA ASP A 76 -11.73 9.97 0.53
C ASP A 76 -12.81 9.44 1.46
N ASP A 77 -13.35 8.26 1.15
CA ASP A 77 -14.43 7.65 1.93
C ASP A 77 -13.97 6.28 2.44
N ILE A 78 -13.44 6.28 3.66
CA ILE A 78 -12.85 5.07 4.22
C ILE A 78 -13.89 3.98 4.49
N GLN A 79 -15.14 4.36 4.85
CA GLN A 79 -16.19 3.37 5.08
C GLN A 79 -16.56 2.66 3.77
N ALA A 80 -16.69 3.42 2.68
CA ALA A 80 -17.03 2.83 1.39
C ALA A 80 -15.93 1.91 0.90
N VAL A 81 -14.66 2.32 1.03
CA VAL A 81 -13.53 1.50 0.58
C VAL A 81 -13.40 0.26 1.47
N PHE A 82 -13.54 0.41 2.79
CA PHE A 82 -13.54 -0.73 3.71
C PHE A 82 -14.59 -1.76 3.31
N THR A 83 -15.81 -1.32 3.05
CA THR A 83 -16.90 -2.22 2.67
C THR A 83 -16.60 -2.91 1.35
N SER A 84 -16.14 -2.14 0.35
CA SER A 84 -15.83 -2.68 -0.97
C SER A 84 -14.73 -3.73 -0.91
N LEU A 85 -13.64 -3.43 -0.22
CA LEU A 85 -12.52 -4.37 -0.12
C LEU A 85 -12.90 -5.60 0.69
N SER A 86 -13.69 -5.42 1.76
CA SER A 86 -14.16 -6.55 2.55
C SER A 86 -15.01 -7.49 1.70
N GLU A 87 -15.86 -6.95 0.82
CA GLU A 87 -16.68 -7.75 -0.09
C GLU A 87 -15.84 -8.51 -1.10
N ARG A 88 -14.66 -8.00 -1.43
CA ARG A 88 -13.72 -8.68 -2.32
C ARG A 88 -12.87 -9.71 -1.60
N GLY A 89 -13.08 -9.88 -0.30
CA GLY A 89 -12.35 -10.87 0.48
C GLY A 89 -11.07 -10.37 1.12
N VAL A 90 -10.86 -9.06 1.17
CA VAL A 90 -9.71 -8.50 1.87
C VAL A 90 -9.95 -8.63 3.36
N HIS A 91 -8.95 -9.15 4.08
CA HIS A 91 -9.05 -9.37 5.51
C HIS A 91 -8.58 -8.14 6.29
N PHE A 92 -9.51 -7.49 6.99
CA PHE A 92 -9.20 -6.37 7.86
C PHE A 92 -9.00 -6.83 9.30
N GLU A 93 -8.08 -6.18 10.00
CA GLU A 93 -7.85 -6.43 11.44
C GLU A 93 -8.99 -5.91 12.28
N GLY A 94 -9.72 -4.92 11.76
CA GLY A 94 -10.89 -4.34 12.41
C GLY A 94 -11.53 -3.29 11.51
N PRO A 95 -12.68 -2.74 11.90
CA PRO A 95 -13.33 -1.70 11.10
C PRO A 95 -12.59 -0.37 11.19
N PRO A 96 -12.91 0.58 10.30
CA PRO A 96 -12.35 1.93 10.42
C PRO A 96 -12.61 2.51 11.80
N HIS A 97 -11.59 3.16 12.36
CA HIS A 97 -11.70 3.76 13.68
C HIS A 97 -10.95 5.08 13.73
N LEU A 98 -11.37 5.91 14.68
CA LEU A 98 -10.76 7.22 14.90
C LEU A 98 -9.38 7.06 15.53
N ILE A 99 -8.37 7.64 14.88
CA ILE A 99 -7.00 7.62 15.39
C ILE A 99 -6.72 8.89 16.19
N ALA A 100 -7.05 10.05 15.60
CA ALA A 100 -6.74 11.33 16.24
C ALA A 100 -7.67 12.42 15.72
N LYS A 101 -8.00 13.34 16.62
CA LYS A 101 -8.72 14.58 16.25
C LYS A 101 -7.68 15.65 15.98
N MET A 102 -7.60 16.09 14.74
CA MET A 102 -6.69 17.14 14.32
C MET A 102 -7.44 18.49 14.34
N ASP A 103 -6.77 19.55 13.93
CA ASP A 103 -7.38 20.89 14.03
C ASP A 103 -8.66 21.03 13.20
N THR A 104 -8.62 20.58 11.95
CA THR A 104 -9.74 20.76 11.02
C THR A 104 -10.34 19.46 10.52
N TYR A 105 -9.79 18.32 10.91
CA TYR A 105 -10.26 17.03 10.44
C TYR A 105 -9.99 15.95 11.48
N ASP A 106 -10.69 14.83 11.33
CA ASP A 106 -10.45 13.63 12.10
C ASP A 106 -9.70 12.62 11.24
N LEU A 107 -8.65 12.04 11.77
CA LEU A 107 -7.86 11.02 11.09
C LEU A 107 -8.42 9.63 11.42
N TRP A 108 -8.83 8.90 10.40
CA TRP A 108 -9.35 7.54 10.51
C TRP A 108 -8.44 6.56 9.81
N MET A 109 -8.36 5.33 10.32
CA MET A 109 -7.58 4.26 9.71
C MET A 109 -8.31 2.94 9.81
N ALA A 110 -7.95 2.01 8.90
CA ALA A 110 -8.40 0.64 8.94
C ALA A 110 -7.26 -0.24 8.42
N PHE A 111 -6.78 -1.17 9.23
CA PHE A 111 -5.63 -2.02 8.91
C PHE A 111 -6.10 -3.32 8.28
N PHE A 112 -5.35 -3.78 7.28
CA PHE A 112 -5.65 -5.03 6.60
C PHE A 112 -4.37 -5.75 6.19
N ARG A 113 -4.52 -7.01 5.77
CA ARG A 113 -3.39 -7.83 5.33
C ARG A 113 -3.49 -8.11 3.84
N ASP A 114 -2.34 -8.13 3.17
CA ASP A 114 -2.32 -8.59 1.79
C ASP A 114 -2.21 -10.12 1.73
N SER A 115 -2.10 -10.67 0.52
CA SER A 115 -2.02 -12.13 0.34
C SER A 115 -0.76 -12.75 0.94
N GLU A 116 0.23 -11.93 1.24
CA GLU A 116 1.52 -12.37 1.78
C GLU A 116 1.67 -12.02 3.25
N ASN A 117 0.55 -11.64 3.88
CA ASN A 117 0.49 -11.26 5.28
C ASN A 117 1.24 -9.97 5.62
N ASN A 118 1.50 -9.13 4.64
CA ASN A 118 2.02 -7.79 4.88
C ASN A 118 0.91 -6.92 5.46
N LEU A 119 1.24 -6.11 6.47
CA LEU A 119 0.29 -5.18 7.07
C LEU A 119 0.19 -3.91 6.23
N LEU A 120 -1.02 -3.54 5.90
CA LEU A 120 -1.34 -2.33 5.14
C LEU A 120 -2.44 -1.57 5.85
N SER A 121 -2.69 -0.34 5.43
CA SER A 121 -3.75 0.46 6.04
C SER A 121 -4.44 1.34 5.01
N LEU A 122 -5.73 1.57 5.24
CA LEU A 122 -6.43 2.71 4.65
C LEU A 122 -6.31 3.87 5.64
N MET A 123 -6.27 5.09 5.12
CA MET A 123 -6.36 6.28 5.96
C MET A 123 -7.26 7.31 5.29
N SER A 124 -7.94 8.11 6.09
CA SER A 124 -8.79 9.18 5.58
C SER A 124 -8.79 10.34 6.55
N ASN A 125 -8.69 11.54 5.98
CA ASN A 125 -8.83 12.78 6.74
C ASN A 125 -10.27 13.26 6.54
N VAL A 126 -11.09 13.10 7.57
CA VAL A 126 -12.51 13.44 7.50
C VAL A 126 -12.71 14.85 8.04
N ALA A 127 -13.10 15.78 7.17
CA ALA A 127 -13.28 17.18 7.55
C ALA A 127 -14.38 17.33 8.61
N ARG A 128 -14.17 18.24 9.56
CA ARG A 128 -15.14 18.58 10.58
C ARG A 128 -15.90 19.83 10.22
#